data_cb7c53f89e86c48247619a3195d3871d
#
_entry.id   cb7c53f89e86c48247619a3195d3871d
#
_cell.length_a   1.000
_cell.length_b   1.000
_cell.length_c   1.000
_cell.angle_alpha   90.00
_cell.angle_beta   90.00
_cell.angle_gamma   90.00
#
_symmetry.space_group_name_H-M   'P 1'
#
loop_
_entity.id
_entity.type
_entity.pdbx_description
1 polymer ?
#
loop_
_entity_poly.entity_id
_entity_poly.type
_entity_poly.pdbx_seq_one_letter_code
_entity_poly.pdbx_strand_id
1 'polypeptide(L)'
;NMSTAEPAELSRINLHDDADAIANKIRRAKTDPQALPGAEVLDEHGAITDAFAKERPDAANLVTIYAALGRQSLTDVLNELAGKSFSDFKGMLTDRAVDQMAPIGSEMQRLMNDPAHIDAVLKDGAERARAIADPVIDQVYDIVGLLRA
;
A
#
# COMPACT_ATOMS: atom_id res chain seq x y z
N ASN A 1 -11.68 -3.73 0.37
CA ASN A 1 -11.80 -2.78 1.49
C ASN A 1 -10.80 -3.17 2.57
N MET A 2 -9.59 -2.61 2.48
CA MET A 2 -8.54 -2.87 3.48
C MET A 2 -8.81 -1.98 4.68
N SER A 3 -9.47 -2.55 5.70
CA SER A 3 -9.68 -1.89 6.98
C SER A 3 -8.54 -2.23 7.94
N THR A 4 -7.95 -1.24 8.60
CA THR A 4 -7.01 -1.45 9.70
C THR A 4 -7.65 -2.14 10.90
N ALA A 5 -8.99 -2.18 10.95
CA ALA A 5 -9.79 -2.86 11.96
C ALA A 5 -10.12 -4.32 11.61
N GLU A 6 -9.74 -4.82 10.42
CA GLU A 6 -9.93 -6.22 10.06
C GLU A 6 -9.02 -7.12 10.92
N PRO A 7 -9.59 -8.04 11.72
CA PRO A 7 -8.81 -8.89 12.60
C PRO A 7 -7.99 -9.95 11.86
N ALA A 8 -8.33 -10.25 10.61
CA ALA A 8 -7.63 -11.26 9.81
C ALA A 8 -6.30 -10.71 9.29
N GLU A 9 -5.21 -11.10 9.92
CA GLU A 9 -3.87 -10.67 9.53
C GLU A 9 -3.48 -11.07 8.09
N LEU A 10 -4.05 -12.16 7.59
CA LEU A 10 -3.83 -12.64 6.22
C LEU A 10 -4.51 -11.78 5.14
N SER A 11 -5.42 -10.88 5.52
CA SER A 11 -6.15 -10.01 4.57
C SER A 11 -5.37 -8.77 4.14
N ARG A 12 -4.20 -8.52 4.72
CA ARG A 12 -3.38 -7.33 4.44
C ARG A 12 -1.89 -7.66 4.47
N ILE A 13 -1.13 -6.92 3.67
CA ILE A 13 0.34 -6.89 3.76
C ILE A 13 0.72 -5.66 4.58
N ASN A 14 1.46 -5.86 5.66
CA ASN A 14 1.96 -4.80 6.52
C ASN A 14 3.36 -4.36 6.04
N LEU A 15 3.75 -3.12 6.31
CA LEU A 15 5.08 -2.62 5.94
C LEU A 15 6.24 -3.33 6.67
N HIS A 16 5.96 -3.98 7.78
CA HIS A 16 6.94 -4.76 8.54
C HIS A 16 6.95 -6.25 8.19
N ASP A 17 6.09 -6.70 7.26
CA ASP A 17 6.13 -8.09 6.79
C ASP A 17 7.43 -8.34 6.04
N ASP A 18 8.07 -9.45 6.34
CA ASP A 18 9.21 -9.93 5.57
C ASP A 18 8.78 -10.63 4.27
N ALA A 19 9.73 -11.02 3.45
CA ALA A 19 9.49 -11.66 2.17
C ALA A 19 8.66 -12.95 2.31
N ASP A 20 8.91 -13.74 3.33
CA ASP A 20 8.20 -15.01 3.57
C ASP A 20 6.75 -14.77 4.00
N ALA A 21 6.51 -13.76 4.84
CA ALA A 21 5.17 -13.35 5.25
C ALA A 21 4.37 -12.84 4.05
N ILE A 22 4.96 -11.98 3.20
CA ILE A 22 4.34 -11.48 1.97
C ILE A 22 3.98 -12.64 1.04
N ALA A 23 4.92 -13.55 0.77
CA ALA A 23 4.71 -14.71 -0.07
C ALA A 23 3.59 -15.62 0.45
N ASN A 24 3.55 -15.87 1.77
CA ASN A 24 2.52 -16.68 2.39
C ASN A 24 1.13 -16.03 2.29
N LYS A 25 1.03 -14.71 2.50
CA LYS A 25 -0.23 -13.97 2.38
C LYS A 25 -0.78 -14.02 0.95
N ILE A 26 0.06 -13.78 -0.05
CA ILE A 26 -0.33 -13.85 -1.48
C ILE A 26 -0.74 -15.28 -1.86
N ARG A 27 0.01 -16.28 -1.44
CA ARG A 27 -0.32 -17.69 -1.73
C ARG A 27 -1.70 -18.08 -1.19
N ARG A 28 -2.06 -17.59 0.00
CA ARG A 28 -3.35 -17.86 0.66
C ARG A 28 -4.47 -16.95 0.20
N ALA A 29 -4.20 -15.90 -0.57
CA ALA A 29 -5.25 -15.04 -1.11
C ALA A 29 -6.27 -15.88 -1.88
N LYS A 30 -7.55 -15.57 -1.69
CA LYS A 30 -8.65 -16.27 -2.35
C LYS A 30 -8.60 -16.02 -3.86
N THR A 31 -8.90 -17.04 -4.63
CA THR A 31 -8.96 -16.99 -6.10
C THR A 31 -10.01 -17.97 -6.61
N ASP A 32 -10.48 -17.76 -7.82
CA ASP A 32 -11.36 -18.67 -8.53
C ASP A 32 -10.57 -19.64 -9.46
N PRO A 33 -11.19 -20.70 -10.00
CA PRO A 33 -10.50 -21.68 -10.82
C PRO A 33 -10.30 -21.28 -12.29
N GLN A 34 -10.82 -20.12 -12.71
CA GLN A 34 -10.76 -19.68 -14.11
C GLN A 34 -9.41 -19.05 -14.43
N ALA A 35 -9.00 -19.11 -15.69
CA ALA A 35 -7.83 -18.37 -16.17
C ALA A 35 -8.05 -16.85 -16.03
N LEU A 36 -6.94 -16.12 -15.98
CA LEU A 36 -6.99 -14.65 -15.98
C LEU A 36 -7.52 -14.12 -17.32
N PRO A 37 -8.36 -13.07 -17.29
CA PRO A 37 -8.87 -12.44 -18.50
C PRO A 37 -7.80 -11.63 -19.22
N GLY A 38 -8.06 -11.28 -20.46
CA GLY A 38 -7.33 -10.25 -21.19
C GLY A 38 -7.94 -8.85 -20.96
N ALA A 39 -7.59 -7.92 -21.84
CA ALA A 39 -8.04 -6.52 -21.75
C ALA A 39 -9.53 -6.32 -22.08
N GLU A 40 -10.26 -7.34 -22.49
CA GLU A 40 -11.70 -7.30 -22.80
C GLU A 40 -12.58 -6.97 -21.57
N VAL A 41 -12.04 -7.04 -20.37
CA VAL A 41 -12.74 -6.69 -19.11
C VAL A 41 -12.60 -5.22 -18.74
N LEU A 42 -11.88 -4.43 -19.55
CA LEU A 42 -11.72 -2.99 -19.35
C LEU A 42 -12.81 -2.20 -20.08
N ASP A 43 -13.10 -1.03 -19.55
CA ASP A 43 -13.91 -0.01 -20.22
C ASP A 43 -13.09 0.83 -21.20
N GLU A 44 -13.74 1.81 -21.85
CA GLU A 44 -13.10 2.73 -22.80
C GLU A 44 -12.02 3.63 -22.19
N HIS A 45 -11.98 3.74 -20.86
CA HIS A 45 -10.98 4.51 -20.10
C HIS A 45 -9.83 3.64 -19.56
N GLY A 46 -9.86 2.33 -19.84
CA GLY A 46 -8.86 1.38 -19.36
C GLY A 46 -9.03 1.00 -17.89
N ALA A 47 -10.21 1.20 -17.32
CA ALA A 47 -10.56 0.76 -15.97
C ALA A 47 -11.30 -0.58 -16.00
N ILE A 48 -11.15 -1.40 -14.95
CA ILE A 48 -11.90 -2.65 -14.81
C ILE A 48 -13.39 -2.33 -14.71
N THR A 49 -14.20 -3.01 -15.53
CA THR A 49 -15.65 -2.82 -15.55
C THR A 49 -16.30 -3.29 -14.24
N ASP A 50 -17.36 -2.59 -13.82
CA ASP A 50 -18.15 -2.98 -12.63
C ASP A 50 -18.73 -4.41 -12.75
N ALA A 51 -19.05 -4.84 -13.96
CA ALA A 51 -19.55 -6.19 -14.23
C ALA A 51 -18.50 -7.24 -13.84
N PHE A 52 -17.27 -7.09 -14.33
CA PHE A 52 -16.18 -8.01 -14.02
C PHE A 52 -15.78 -7.96 -12.54
N ALA A 53 -15.71 -6.77 -11.95
CA ALA A 53 -15.39 -6.60 -10.53
C ALA A 53 -16.42 -7.25 -9.60
N LYS A 54 -17.70 -7.32 -10.01
CA LYS A 54 -18.76 -8.03 -9.26
C LYS A 54 -18.71 -9.55 -9.47
N GLU A 55 -18.42 -9.99 -10.68
CA GLU A 55 -18.36 -11.41 -11.03
C GLU A 55 -17.11 -12.08 -10.45
N ARG A 56 -15.94 -11.43 -10.60
CA ARG A 56 -14.64 -11.97 -10.19
C ARG A 56 -13.85 -10.96 -9.33
N PRO A 57 -14.33 -10.61 -8.12
CA PRO A 57 -13.74 -9.57 -7.28
C PRO A 57 -12.29 -9.86 -6.88
N ASP A 58 -11.95 -11.13 -6.65
CA ASP A 58 -10.60 -11.54 -6.26
C ASP A 58 -9.61 -11.34 -7.41
N ALA A 59 -10.00 -11.68 -8.65
CA ALA A 59 -9.20 -11.44 -9.85
C ALA A 59 -8.99 -9.95 -10.10
N ALA A 60 -10.07 -9.16 -10.07
CA ALA A 60 -10.03 -7.72 -10.26
C ALA A 60 -9.08 -7.04 -9.25
N ASN A 61 -9.19 -7.43 -7.98
CA ASN A 61 -8.35 -6.89 -6.91
C ASN A 61 -6.85 -7.24 -7.11
N LEU A 62 -6.53 -8.51 -7.32
CA LEU A 62 -5.14 -8.94 -7.43
C LEU A 62 -4.43 -8.40 -8.68
N VAL A 63 -5.15 -8.31 -9.82
CA VAL A 63 -4.62 -7.70 -11.04
C VAL A 63 -4.37 -6.21 -10.85
N THR A 64 -5.28 -5.50 -10.17
CA THR A 64 -5.10 -4.08 -9.85
C THR A 64 -3.88 -3.85 -8.95
N ILE A 65 -3.67 -4.69 -7.94
CA ILE A 65 -2.49 -4.64 -7.08
C ILE A 65 -1.21 -4.87 -7.90
N TYR A 66 -1.22 -5.87 -8.78
CA TYR A 66 -0.07 -6.18 -9.64
C TYR A 66 0.30 -5.01 -10.56
N ALA A 67 -0.70 -4.37 -11.17
CA ALA A 67 -0.51 -3.19 -12.00
C ALA A 67 0.07 -2.02 -11.20
N ALA A 68 -0.49 -1.74 -10.03
CA ALA A 68 -0.04 -0.65 -9.16
C ALA A 68 1.41 -0.84 -8.69
N LEU A 69 1.78 -2.04 -8.24
CA LEU A 69 3.14 -2.37 -7.83
C LEU A 69 4.15 -2.24 -8.98
N GLY A 70 3.74 -2.61 -10.19
CA GLY A 70 4.59 -2.51 -11.39
C GLY A 70 4.57 -1.14 -12.06
N ARG A 71 3.72 -0.20 -11.60
CA ARG A 71 3.47 1.09 -12.28
C ARG A 71 3.12 0.93 -13.75
N GLN A 72 2.37 -0.12 -14.06
CA GLN A 72 1.92 -0.46 -15.40
C GLN A 72 0.43 -0.12 -15.59
N SER A 73 0.01 0.07 -16.84
CA SER A 73 -1.41 0.17 -17.14
C SER A 73 -2.12 -1.17 -16.96
N LEU A 74 -3.40 -1.15 -16.62
CA LEU A 74 -4.20 -2.38 -16.55
C LEU A 74 -4.26 -3.09 -17.91
N THR A 75 -4.26 -2.34 -19.00
CA THR A 75 -4.24 -2.90 -20.36
C THR A 75 -2.98 -3.73 -20.60
N ASP A 76 -1.80 -3.19 -20.28
CA ASP A 76 -0.54 -3.91 -20.47
C ASP A 76 -0.49 -5.16 -19.59
N VAL A 77 -0.89 -5.02 -18.32
CA VAL A 77 -0.92 -6.13 -17.37
C VAL A 77 -1.88 -7.23 -17.80
N LEU A 78 -3.10 -6.90 -18.24
CA LEU A 78 -4.07 -7.91 -18.67
C LEU A 78 -3.63 -8.59 -19.98
N ASN A 79 -2.96 -7.86 -20.89
CA ASN A 79 -2.36 -8.47 -22.07
C ASN A 79 -1.23 -9.45 -21.71
N GLU A 80 -0.42 -9.11 -20.69
CA GLU A 80 0.65 -9.99 -20.18
C GLU A 80 0.09 -11.25 -19.49
N LEU A 81 -1.03 -11.09 -18.76
CA LEU A 81 -1.60 -12.13 -17.90
C LEU A 81 -2.68 -12.98 -18.57
N ALA A 82 -3.18 -12.58 -19.74
CA ALA A 82 -4.27 -13.25 -20.43
C ALA A 82 -4.05 -14.76 -20.54
N GLY A 83 -5.01 -15.55 -20.08
CA GLY A 83 -5.00 -17.01 -20.13
C GLY A 83 -4.06 -17.69 -19.11
N LYS A 84 -3.30 -16.96 -18.29
CA LYS A 84 -2.47 -17.57 -17.23
C LYS A 84 -3.34 -18.10 -16.10
N SER A 85 -2.81 -19.14 -15.43
CA SER A 85 -3.41 -19.66 -14.21
C SER A 85 -3.18 -18.73 -13.02
N PHE A 86 -4.06 -18.79 -11.99
CA PHE A 86 -3.77 -18.10 -10.74
C PHE A 86 -2.52 -18.60 -10.02
N SER A 87 -2.13 -19.86 -10.25
CA SER A 87 -0.88 -20.39 -9.68
C SER A 87 0.33 -19.65 -10.22
N ASP A 88 0.41 -19.50 -11.54
CA ASP A 88 1.51 -18.78 -12.20
C ASP A 88 1.48 -17.29 -11.83
N PHE A 89 0.30 -16.69 -11.87
CA PHE A 89 0.12 -15.29 -11.54
C PHE A 89 0.50 -14.95 -10.09
N LYS A 90 0.15 -15.79 -9.12
CA LYS A 90 0.54 -15.58 -7.72
C LYS A 90 2.05 -15.63 -7.52
N GLY A 91 2.76 -16.45 -8.29
CA GLY A 91 4.22 -16.42 -8.33
C GLY A 91 4.73 -15.05 -8.78
N MET A 92 4.27 -14.57 -9.93
CA MET A 92 4.65 -13.25 -10.47
C MET A 92 4.28 -12.10 -9.52
N LEU A 93 3.09 -12.16 -8.90
CA LEU A 93 2.66 -11.15 -7.93
C LEU A 93 3.52 -11.18 -6.67
N THR A 94 3.90 -12.36 -6.20
CA THR A 94 4.79 -12.53 -5.04
C THR A 94 6.14 -11.89 -5.30
N ASP A 95 6.77 -12.24 -6.43
CA ASP A 95 8.09 -11.70 -6.79
C ASP A 95 8.04 -10.17 -6.87
N ARG A 96 7.05 -9.61 -7.53
CA ARG A 96 6.85 -8.17 -7.65
C ARG A 96 6.57 -7.50 -6.30
N ALA A 97 5.73 -8.10 -5.47
CA ALA A 97 5.40 -7.56 -4.16
C ALA A 97 6.61 -7.56 -3.22
N VAL A 98 7.39 -8.65 -3.21
CA VAL A 98 8.62 -8.75 -2.42
C VAL A 98 9.64 -7.72 -2.89
N ASP A 99 9.87 -7.61 -4.21
CA ASP A 99 10.81 -6.65 -4.78
C ASP A 99 10.50 -5.20 -4.39
N GLN A 100 9.21 -4.83 -4.40
CA GLN A 100 8.78 -3.46 -4.09
C GLN A 100 8.64 -3.19 -2.57
N MET A 101 8.25 -4.18 -1.78
CA MET A 101 7.93 -3.99 -0.36
C MET A 101 9.09 -4.31 0.58
N ALA A 102 9.95 -5.29 0.25
CA ALA A 102 11.04 -5.70 1.13
C ALA A 102 12.03 -4.56 1.45
N PRO A 103 12.41 -3.67 0.52
CA PRO A 103 13.28 -2.53 0.84
C PRO A 103 12.64 -1.59 1.87
N ILE A 104 11.31 -1.37 1.78
CA ILE A 104 10.57 -0.52 2.72
C ILE A 104 10.55 -1.15 4.10
N GLY A 105 10.25 -2.46 4.17
CA GLY A 105 10.24 -3.22 5.43
C GLY A 105 11.61 -3.24 6.09
N SER A 106 12.67 -3.43 5.32
CA SER A 106 14.05 -3.43 5.82
C SER A 106 14.44 -2.06 6.41
N GLU A 107 14.09 -0.97 5.73
CA GLU A 107 14.36 0.38 6.23
C GLU A 107 13.52 0.69 7.49
N MET A 108 12.27 0.26 7.52
CA MET A 108 11.43 0.39 8.71
C MET A 108 12.04 -0.34 9.91
N GLN A 109 12.51 -1.57 9.73
CA GLN A 109 13.20 -2.32 10.79
C GLN A 109 14.49 -1.64 11.23
N ARG A 110 15.29 -1.11 10.28
CA ARG A 110 16.50 -0.35 10.60
C ARG A 110 16.19 0.85 11.50
N LEU A 111 15.17 1.62 11.17
CA LEU A 111 14.73 2.77 11.95
C LEU A 111 14.19 2.36 13.33
N MET A 112 13.39 1.30 13.40
CA MET A 112 12.87 0.78 14.67
C MET A 112 13.96 0.27 15.63
N ASN A 113 15.11 -0.13 15.11
CA ASN A 113 16.26 -0.53 15.90
C ASN A 113 17.13 0.65 16.36
N ASP A 114 16.82 1.88 15.94
CA ASP A 114 17.52 3.11 16.34
C ASP A 114 16.53 4.19 16.85
N PRO A 115 15.95 3.98 18.04
CA PRO A 115 15.01 4.94 18.64
C PRO A 115 15.64 6.34 18.83
N ALA A 116 16.94 6.40 19.12
CA ALA A 116 17.63 7.67 19.34
C ALA A 116 17.65 8.54 18.07
N HIS A 117 17.79 7.91 16.90
CA HIS A 117 17.67 8.61 15.62
C HIS A 117 16.26 9.17 15.41
N ILE A 118 15.23 8.34 15.69
CA ILE A 118 13.82 8.77 15.56
C ILE A 118 13.55 9.96 16.49
N ASP A 119 13.97 9.88 17.75
CA ASP A 119 13.81 10.96 18.72
C ASP A 119 14.52 12.27 18.27
N ALA A 120 15.71 12.15 17.69
CA ALA A 120 16.44 13.31 17.16
C ALA A 120 15.69 13.97 16.00
N VAL A 121 15.14 13.18 15.07
CA VAL A 121 14.33 13.69 13.94
C VAL A 121 13.05 14.36 14.43
N LEU A 122 12.36 13.76 15.40
CA LEU A 122 11.15 14.31 16.00
C LEU A 122 11.43 15.63 16.74
N LYS A 123 12.56 15.71 17.47
CA LYS A 123 12.99 16.91 18.19
C LYS A 123 13.28 18.06 17.22
N ASP A 124 14.07 17.80 16.18
CA ASP A 124 14.38 18.81 15.14
C ASP A 124 13.07 19.31 14.48
N GLY A 125 12.17 18.39 14.10
CA GLY A 125 10.87 18.73 13.53
C GLY A 125 10.01 19.59 14.47
N ALA A 126 9.99 19.25 15.75
CA ALA A 126 9.26 20.02 16.76
C ALA A 126 9.84 21.42 16.98
N GLU A 127 11.18 21.56 17.01
CA GLU A 127 11.84 22.86 17.14
C GLU A 127 11.53 23.75 15.93
N ARG A 128 11.58 23.21 14.71
CA ARG A 128 11.23 23.95 13.49
C ARG A 128 9.76 24.36 13.46
N ALA A 129 8.86 23.48 13.88
CA ALA A 129 7.43 23.79 13.96
C ALA A 129 7.13 24.88 14.98
N ARG A 130 7.76 24.83 16.16
CA ARG A 130 7.63 25.86 17.19
C ARG A 130 8.14 27.21 16.72
N ALA A 131 9.30 27.25 16.05
CA ALA A 131 9.86 28.50 15.53
C ALA A 131 8.88 29.24 14.59
N ILE A 132 7.97 28.53 13.94
CA ILE A 132 6.93 29.11 13.07
C ILE A 132 5.66 29.43 13.88
N ALA A 133 5.22 28.52 14.73
CA ALA A 133 3.93 28.59 15.41
C ALA A 133 3.94 29.56 16.61
N ASP A 134 5.00 29.56 17.42
CA ASP A 134 5.07 30.36 18.66
C ASP A 134 4.91 31.86 18.41
N PRO A 135 5.58 32.49 17.41
CA PRO A 135 5.38 33.90 17.10
C PRO A 135 3.94 34.24 16.71
N VAL A 136 3.25 33.31 16.02
CA VAL A 136 1.84 33.51 15.63
C VAL A 136 0.91 33.41 16.85
N ILE A 137 1.14 32.44 17.72
CA ILE A 137 0.38 32.27 18.96
C ILE A 137 0.59 33.48 19.87
N ASP A 138 1.81 33.98 19.99
CA ASP A 138 2.13 35.17 20.76
C ASP A 138 1.34 36.39 20.28
N GLN A 139 1.29 36.62 18.97
CA GLN A 139 0.50 37.71 18.38
C GLN A 139 -1.01 37.53 18.66
N VAL A 140 -1.53 36.30 18.58
CA VAL A 140 -2.92 36.02 18.89
C VAL A 140 -3.22 36.35 20.37
N TYR A 141 -2.37 35.95 21.30
CA TYR A 141 -2.53 36.24 22.72
C TYR A 141 -2.52 37.77 23.03
N ASP A 142 -1.62 38.49 22.34
CA ASP A 142 -1.58 39.96 22.49
C ASP A 142 -2.86 40.64 21.96
N ILE A 143 -3.39 40.16 20.81
CA ILE A 143 -4.62 40.73 20.22
C ILE A 143 -5.85 40.47 21.08
N VAL A 144 -6.00 39.26 21.62
CA VAL A 144 -7.20 38.85 22.39
C VAL A 144 -7.06 39.15 23.91
N GLY A 145 -5.89 39.61 24.35
CA GLY A 145 -5.65 39.95 25.75
C GLY A 145 -5.55 38.77 26.71
N LEU A 146 -5.13 37.62 26.24
CA LEU A 146 -4.90 36.43 27.07
C LEU A 146 -3.58 36.57 27.84
N LEU A 147 -3.66 36.22 29.15
CA LEU A 147 -2.46 36.15 29.98
C LEU A 147 -1.62 34.90 29.59
N ARG A 148 -0.33 35.10 29.47
CA ARG A 148 0.64 34.00 29.30
C ARG A 148 0.96 33.40 30.67
N ALA A 149 0.87 32.06 30.77
CA ALA A 149 1.24 31.32 31.97
C ALA A 149 2.75 31.08 32.04
#